data_db4ea1429d3a22aa88c680025e9d2beb
#
_entry.id   db4ea1429d3a22aa88c680025e9d2beb
#
_cell.length_a   1.000
_cell.length_b   1.000
_cell.length_c   1.000
_cell.angle_alpha   90.00
_cell.angle_beta   90.00
_cell.angle_gamma   90.00
#
_symmetry.space_group_name_H-M   'P 1'
#
loop_
_entity.id
_entity.type
_entity.pdbx_description
1 polymer ?
#
loop_
_entity_poly.entity_id
_entity_poly.type
_entity_poly.pdbx_seq_one_letter_code
_entity_poly.pdbx_strand_id
1 'polypeptide(L)'
;MNYPLFIARKIYNGGDKTRKVSKPAITIATVGVAIGLAVMIVSVCVVLGFKHTIRDKVIGFGSDVTVANFLTLQGSEQYPIQVNDSLIKVLKDVPGIKHVQRYAYTQGILKTNEDFLGVMLKGVGPDFDTTFIHNNMVEGSLPHFSDKESHQKLVIS
;
A
#
# COMPACT_ATOMS: atom_id res chain seq x y z
N MET A 1 -4.24 24.39 42.89
CA MET A 1 -4.65 23.05 43.39
C MET A 1 -5.64 22.45 42.40
N ASN A 2 -5.36 21.29 41.85
CA ASN A 2 -6.27 20.62 40.89
C ASN A 2 -7.39 19.90 41.64
N TYR A 3 -8.50 20.61 41.84
CA TYR A 3 -9.70 20.11 42.56
C TYR A 3 -10.18 18.74 42.06
N PRO A 4 -10.23 18.45 40.74
CA PRO A 4 -10.68 17.14 40.26
C PRO A 4 -9.82 15.99 40.76
N LEU A 5 -8.51 16.17 40.78
CA LEU A 5 -7.55 15.17 41.23
C LEU A 5 -7.60 14.94 42.75
N PHE A 6 -7.86 16.00 43.52
CA PHE A 6 -8.07 15.89 44.94
C PHE A 6 -9.35 15.11 45.29
N ILE A 7 -10.45 15.38 44.58
CA ILE A 7 -11.73 14.68 44.77
C ILE A 7 -11.59 13.21 44.39
N ALA A 8 -10.97 12.91 43.25
CA ALA A 8 -10.72 11.54 42.80
C ALA A 8 -9.90 10.74 43.83
N ARG A 9 -8.84 11.35 44.37
CA ARG A 9 -8.00 10.73 45.41
C ARG A 9 -8.74 10.52 46.70
N LYS A 10 -9.62 11.44 47.09
CA LYS A 10 -10.45 11.34 48.31
C LYS A 10 -11.50 10.25 48.16
N ILE A 11 -12.13 10.10 47.00
CA ILE A 11 -13.08 9.03 46.71
C ILE A 11 -12.36 7.67 46.72
N TYR A 12 -11.17 7.58 46.12
CA TYR A 12 -10.39 6.35 46.06
C TYR A 12 -9.86 5.90 47.42
N ASN A 13 -9.33 6.84 48.24
CA ASN A 13 -8.74 6.57 49.55
C ASN A 13 -9.70 6.69 50.74
N GLY A 14 -10.88 7.26 50.56
CA GLY A 14 -11.89 7.48 51.58
C GLY A 14 -12.56 6.17 52.02
N GLY A 15 -11.87 5.38 52.79
CA GLY A 15 -12.34 4.06 53.25
C GLY A 15 -13.20 4.13 54.47
N ASP A 16 -14.50 4.32 54.35
CA ASP A 16 -15.44 3.97 55.38
C ASP A 16 -15.79 2.47 55.29
N LYS A 17 -15.87 1.78 56.44
CA LYS A 17 -15.98 0.29 56.51
C LYS A 17 -17.21 -0.30 55.83
N THR A 18 -18.18 0.52 55.48
CA THR A 18 -19.41 0.11 54.76
C THR A 18 -19.27 0.04 53.22
N ARG A 19 -18.15 0.49 52.64
CA ARG A 19 -17.95 0.57 51.19
C ARG A 19 -16.97 -0.49 50.61
N LYS A 20 -16.81 -1.62 51.28
CA LYS A 20 -15.93 -2.72 50.75
C LYS A 20 -16.35 -3.27 49.39
N VAL A 21 -17.61 -3.12 49.01
CA VAL A 21 -18.15 -3.63 47.74
C VAL A 21 -17.89 -2.68 46.56
N SER A 22 -17.70 -1.38 46.80
CA SER A 22 -17.53 -0.40 45.71
C SER A 22 -16.12 -0.38 45.08
N LYS A 23 -15.07 -0.68 45.87
CA LYS A 23 -13.67 -0.67 45.35
C LYS A 23 -13.42 -1.70 44.24
N PRO A 24 -13.79 -2.99 44.39
CA PRO A 24 -13.59 -3.96 43.32
C PRO A 24 -14.42 -3.63 42.07
N ALA A 25 -15.63 -3.11 42.21
CA ALA A 25 -16.45 -2.71 41.08
C ALA A 25 -15.83 -1.57 40.24
N ILE A 26 -15.29 -0.55 40.93
CA ILE A 26 -14.59 0.57 40.27
C ILE A 26 -13.33 0.06 39.55
N THR A 27 -12.57 -0.82 40.20
CA THR A 27 -11.34 -1.39 39.58
C THR A 27 -11.67 -2.20 38.32
N ILE A 28 -12.69 -3.06 38.39
CA ILE A 28 -13.12 -3.85 37.22
C ILE A 28 -13.59 -2.94 36.11
N ALA A 29 -14.37 -1.91 36.41
CA ALA A 29 -14.82 -0.95 35.39
C ALA A 29 -13.65 -0.20 34.76
N THR A 30 -12.68 0.26 35.57
CA THR A 30 -11.49 0.97 35.07
C THR A 30 -10.63 0.08 34.19
N VAL A 31 -10.39 -1.17 34.59
CA VAL A 31 -9.64 -2.16 33.78
C VAL A 31 -10.39 -2.46 32.49
N GLY A 32 -11.71 -2.63 32.54
CA GLY A 32 -12.51 -2.87 31.35
C GLY A 32 -12.42 -1.72 30.33
N VAL A 33 -12.53 -0.47 30.82
CA VAL A 33 -12.37 0.71 29.95
C VAL A 33 -10.94 0.80 29.39
N ALA A 34 -9.92 0.53 30.20
CA ALA A 34 -8.52 0.56 29.76
C ALA A 34 -8.25 -0.47 28.67
N ILE A 35 -8.74 -1.71 28.84
CA ILE A 35 -8.61 -2.77 27.82
C ILE A 35 -9.38 -2.38 26.54
N GLY A 36 -10.61 -1.89 26.66
CA GLY A 36 -11.40 -1.45 25.52
C GLY A 36 -10.70 -0.34 24.72
N LEU A 37 -10.12 0.63 25.39
CA LEU A 37 -9.35 1.70 24.75
C LEU A 37 -8.08 1.16 24.08
N ALA A 38 -7.35 0.26 24.74
CA ALA A 38 -6.16 -0.35 24.17
C ALA A 38 -6.47 -1.12 22.88
N VAL A 39 -7.56 -1.91 22.87
CA VAL A 39 -7.99 -2.64 21.68
C VAL A 39 -8.37 -1.68 20.54
N MET A 40 -9.05 -0.59 20.82
CA MET A 40 -9.37 0.42 19.81
C MET A 40 -8.11 1.04 19.19
N ILE A 41 -7.14 1.42 20.01
CA ILE A 41 -5.87 2.00 19.52
C ILE A 41 -5.13 1.00 18.67
N VAL A 42 -4.98 -0.25 19.11
CA VAL A 42 -4.30 -1.31 18.34
C VAL A 42 -5.00 -1.55 17.00
N SER A 43 -6.33 -1.62 16.99
CA SER A 43 -7.11 -1.81 15.77
C SER A 43 -6.86 -0.70 14.75
N VAL A 44 -6.86 0.55 15.18
CA VAL A 44 -6.57 1.69 14.30
C VAL A 44 -5.14 1.64 13.78
N CYS A 45 -4.16 1.32 14.63
CA CYS A 45 -2.76 1.19 14.23
C CYS A 45 -2.55 0.09 13.19
N VAL A 46 -3.20 -1.06 13.38
CA VAL A 46 -3.13 -2.19 12.42
C VAL A 46 -3.72 -1.79 11.07
N VAL A 47 -4.91 -1.16 11.06
CA VAL A 47 -5.56 -0.73 9.81
C VAL A 47 -4.71 0.30 9.06
N LEU A 48 -4.15 1.29 9.77
CA LEU A 48 -3.31 2.30 9.15
C LEU A 48 -2.00 1.72 8.64
N GLY A 49 -1.36 0.84 9.41
CA GLY A 49 -0.13 0.16 8.99
C GLY A 49 -0.35 -0.73 7.77
N PHE A 50 -1.42 -1.51 7.76
CA PHE A 50 -1.79 -2.37 6.64
C PHE A 50 -2.08 -1.55 5.36
N LYS A 51 -2.85 -0.46 5.50
CA LYS A 51 -3.14 0.45 4.39
C LYS A 51 -1.86 1.03 3.77
N HIS A 52 -0.90 1.48 4.58
CA HIS A 52 0.38 1.99 4.09
C HIS A 52 1.18 0.91 3.36
N THR A 53 1.34 -0.25 3.99
CA THR A 53 2.15 -1.34 3.42
C THR A 53 1.59 -1.84 2.09
N ILE A 54 0.27 -2.02 1.98
CA ILE A 54 -0.35 -2.45 0.72
C ILE A 54 -0.26 -1.35 -0.33
N ARG A 55 -0.57 -0.11 0.05
CA ARG A 55 -0.49 1.00 -0.88
C ARG A 55 0.90 1.11 -1.50
N ASP A 56 1.94 1.08 -0.69
CA ASP A 56 3.32 1.23 -1.17
C ASP A 56 3.73 0.09 -2.11
N LYS A 57 3.27 -1.14 -1.84
CA LYS A 57 3.55 -2.28 -2.72
C LYS A 57 2.74 -2.25 -4.01
N VAL A 58 1.46 -1.91 -3.94
CA VAL A 58 0.59 -1.86 -5.14
C VAL A 58 0.97 -0.70 -6.05
N ILE A 59 1.23 0.48 -5.49
CA ILE A 59 1.63 1.65 -6.27
C ILE A 59 3.05 1.49 -6.81
N GLY A 60 3.94 0.88 -6.02
CA GLY A 60 5.31 0.63 -6.47
C GLY A 60 5.41 -0.30 -7.67
N PHE A 61 4.51 -1.28 -7.79
CA PHE A 61 4.44 -2.19 -8.94
C PHE A 61 3.60 -1.63 -10.09
N GLY A 62 2.56 -0.87 -9.75
CA GLY A 62 1.64 -0.24 -10.69
C GLY A 62 1.96 1.24 -10.89
N SER A 63 0.92 1.96 -11.18
CA SER A 63 0.91 3.42 -11.24
C SER A 63 -0.34 3.91 -10.51
N ASP A 64 -0.27 5.11 -9.92
CA ASP A 64 -1.43 5.73 -9.26
C ASP A 64 -2.57 5.98 -10.23
N VAL A 65 -2.23 6.39 -11.47
CA VAL A 65 -3.18 6.69 -12.54
C VAL A 65 -2.70 6.08 -13.84
N THR A 66 -3.61 5.43 -14.53
CA THR A 66 -3.37 4.84 -15.86
C THR A 66 -4.25 5.52 -16.89
N VAL A 67 -3.65 5.97 -17.97
CA VAL A 67 -4.37 6.47 -19.15
C VAL A 67 -4.49 5.33 -20.15
N ALA A 68 -5.70 4.90 -20.42
CA ALA A 68 -6.00 3.79 -21.33
C ALA A 68 -7.08 4.19 -22.34
N ASN A 69 -7.19 3.42 -23.43
CA ASN A 69 -8.28 3.60 -24.37
C ASN A 69 -9.63 3.23 -23.69
N PHE A 70 -10.66 4.02 -23.96
CA PHE A 70 -11.99 3.78 -23.40
C PHE A 70 -12.54 2.38 -23.75
N LEU A 71 -12.23 1.86 -24.94
CA LEU A 71 -12.64 0.54 -25.36
C LEU A 71 -11.97 -0.58 -24.54
N THR A 72 -10.75 -0.35 -24.06
CA THR A 72 -10.04 -1.30 -23.16
C THR A 72 -10.77 -1.44 -21.82
N LEU A 73 -11.45 -0.40 -21.36
CA LEU A 73 -12.21 -0.42 -20.10
C LEU A 73 -13.54 -1.19 -20.20
N GLN A 74 -14.05 -1.39 -21.41
CA GLN A 74 -15.33 -2.03 -21.65
C GLN A 74 -15.23 -3.50 -22.06
N GLY A 75 -14.04 -3.98 -22.42
CA GLY A 75 -13.83 -5.33 -22.94
C GLY A 75 -12.59 -6.02 -22.34
N SER A 76 -12.42 -7.29 -22.74
CA SER A 76 -11.23 -8.08 -22.39
C SER A 76 -10.05 -7.82 -23.33
N GLU A 77 -10.28 -7.09 -24.42
CA GLU A 77 -9.25 -6.79 -25.41
C GLU A 77 -8.51 -5.50 -25.05
N GLN A 78 -7.20 -5.50 -25.26
CA GLN A 78 -6.36 -4.34 -25.01
C GLN A 78 -6.22 -3.51 -26.29
N TYR A 79 -6.75 -2.31 -26.27
CA TYR A 79 -6.60 -1.35 -27.37
C TYR A 79 -5.48 -0.38 -27.02
N PRO A 80 -4.37 -0.37 -27.81
CA PRO A 80 -3.27 0.55 -27.57
C PRO A 80 -3.70 2.01 -27.81
N ILE A 81 -3.11 2.92 -27.07
CA ILE A 81 -3.21 4.35 -27.33
C ILE A 81 -1.98 4.85 -28.09
N GLN A 82 -2.17 5.81 -28.96
CA GLN A 82 -1.04 6.48 -29.61
C GLN A 82 -0.45 7.50 -28.63
N VAL A 83 0.78 7.24 -28.17
CA VAL A 83 1.49 8.12 -27.25
C VAL A 83 2.37 9.07 -28.07
N ASN A 84 1.91 10.33 -28.16
CA ASN A 84 2.66 11.41 -28.80
C ASN A 84 3.37 12.26 -27.73
N ASP A 85 4.47 12.91 -28.10
CA ASP A 85 5.22 13.80 -27.21
C ASP A 85 4.36 14.95 -26.66
N SER A 86 3.37 15.39 -27.44
CA SER A 86 2.38 16.39 -26.99
C SER A 86 1.53 15.88 -25.82
N LEU A 87 1.10 14.64 -25.85
CA LEU A 87 0.33 14.01 -24.77
C LEU A 87 1.18 13.93 -23.48
N ILE A 88 2.45 13.50 -23.64
CA ILE A 88 3.37 13.40 -22.51
C ILE A 88 3.60 14.77 -21.86
N LYS A 89 3.73 15.83 -22.67
CA LYS A 89 3.88 17.21 -22.14
C LYS A 89 2.65 17.64 -21.37
N VAL A 90 1.45 17.47 -21.94
CA VAL A 90 0.19 17.80 -21.26
C VAL A 90 0.04 17.06 -19.94
N LEU A 91 0.40 15.78 -19.88
CA LEU A 91 0.34 15.01 -18.65
C LEU A 91 1.37 15.49 -17.61
N LYS A 92 2.57 15.87 -18.02
CA LYS A 92 3.59 16.41 -17.12
C LYS A 92 3.23 17.78 -16.54
N ASP A 93 2.46 18.57 -17.28
CA ASP A 93 2.02 19.91 -16.85
C ASP A 93 0.86 19.86 -15.83
N VAL A 94 0.25 18.70 -15.62
CA VAL A 94 -0.82 18.56 -14.62
C VAL A 94 -0.24 18.63 -13.21
N PRO A 95 -0.73 19.52 -12.34
CA PRO A 95 -0.22 19.65 -10.98
C PRO A 95 -0.48 18.36 -10.18
N GLY A 96 0.56 17.86 -9.52
CA GLY A 96 0.51 16.63 -8.72
C GLY A 96 1.07 15.39 -9.42
N ILE A 97 1.37 15.43 -10.72
CA ILE A 97 2.05 14.35 -11.43
C ILE A 97 3.56 14.47 -11.22
N LYS A 98 4.16 13.44 -10.64
CA LYS A 98 5.61 13.37 -10.39
C LYS A 98 6.37 12.76 -11.57
N HIS A 99 5.82 11.72 -12.17
CA HIS A 99 6.47 10.96 -13.23
C HIS A 99 5.44 10.43 -14.22
N VAL A 100 5.78 10.44 -15.50
CA VAL A 100 4.96 9.88 -16.59
C VAL A 100 5.81 8.89 -17.32
N GLN A 101 5.34 7.64 -17.42
CA GLN A 101 6.04 6.54 -18.06
C GLN A 101 5.12 5.76 -18.99
N ARG A 102 5.71 5.16 -20.01
CA ARG A 102 5.02 4.29 -20.95
C ARG A 102 5.19 2.84 -20.55
N TYR A 103 4.16 2.05 -20.78
CA TYR A 103 4.24 0.62 -20.62
C TYR A 103 3.33 -0.11 -21.63
N ALA A 104 3.60 -1.36 -21.86
CA ALA A 104 2.74 -2.26 -22.61
C ALA A 104 2.48 -3.52 -21.81
N TYR A 105 1.27 -4.04 -21.87
CA TYR A 105 0.95 -5.36 -21.33
C TYR A 105 0.72 -6.36 -22.47
N THR A 106 1.17 -7.58 -22.25
CA THR A 106 0.80 -8.71 -23.07
C THR A 106 0.59 -9.94 -22.20
N GLN A 107 -0.33 -10.79 -22.61
CA GLN A 107 -0.56 -12.06 -21.93
C GLN A 107 0.32 -13.13 -22.59
N GLY A 108 0.89 -13.99 -21.77
CA GLY A 108 1.70 -15.11 -22.21
C GLY A 108 1.38 -16.36 -21.41
N ILE A 109 1.81 -17.49 -21.89
CA ILE A 109 1.72 -18.77 -21.20
C ILE A 109 3.13 -19.30 -21.03
N LEU A 110 3.53 -19.45 -19.76
CA LEU A 110 4.74 -20.18 -19.39
C LEU A 110 4.41 -21.66 -19.34
N LYS A 111 5.05 -22.44 -20.23
CA LYS A 111 4.95 -23.89 -20.22
C LYS A 111 6.13 -24.46 -19.47
N THR A 112 5.87 -25.21 -18.41
CA THR A 112 6.83 -26.09 -17.75
C THR A 112 6.63 -27.54 -18.27
N ASN A 113 7.45 -28.47 -17.83
CA ASN A 113 7.31 -29.86 -18.23
C ASN A 113 6.02 -30.52 -17.73
N GLU A 114 5.43 -29.98 -16.66
CA GLU A 114 4.29 -30.57 -15.96
C GLU A 114 3.04 -29.67 -15.95
N ASP A 115 3.19 -28.35 -16.23
CA ASP A 115 2.07 -27.42 -16.08
C ASP A 115 2.16 -26.21 -17.05
N PHE A 116 1.02 -25.50 -17.17
CA PHE A 116 0.87 -24.27 -17.94
C PHE A 116 0.47 -23.13 -17.00
N LEU A 117 1.29 -22.10 -16.92
CA LEU A 117 1.02 -20.91 -16.12
C LEU A 117 0.73 -19.70 -17.01
N GLY A 118 -0.47 -19.15 -16.90
CA GLY A 118 -0.81 -17.87 -17.52
C GLY A 118 -0.08 -16.72 -16.82
N VAL A 119 0.67 -15.94 -17.58
CA VAL A 119 1.43 -14.79 -17.04
C VAL A 119 1.07 -13.51 -17.79
N MET A 120 1.16 -12.41 -17.09
CA MET A 120 1.04 -11.06 -17.68
C MET A 120 2.43 -10.45 -17.75
N LEU A 121 2.89 -10.13 -18.95
CA LEU A 121 4.17 -9.49 -19.19
C LEU A 121 3.98 -7.99 -19.31
N LYS A 122 4.72 -7.22 -18.51
CA LYS A 122 4.76 -5.76 -18.56
C LYS A 122 6.04 -5.32 -19.26
N GLY A 123 5.90 -4.83 -20.48
CA GLY A 123 7.01 -4.21 -21.21
C GLY A 123 7.22 -2.77 -20.73
N VAL A 124 8.45 -2.44 -20.40
CA VAL A 124 8.85 -1.12 -19.90
C VAL A 124 10.01 -0.57 -20.72
N GLY A 125 10.06 0.74 -20.87
CA GLY A 125 11.11 1.45 -21.59
C GLY A 125 12.12 2.14 -20.67
N PRO A 126 13.06 2.90 -21.24
CA PRO A 126 14.07 3.63 -20.47
C PRO A 126 13.49 4.77 -19.61
N ASP A 127 12.25 5.13 -19.84
CA ASP A 127 11.46 6.11 -19.06
C ASP A 127 10.82 5.50 -17.80
N PHE A 128 11.01 4.21 -17.55
CA PHE A 128 10.45 3.51 -16.40
C PHE A 128 11.19 3.83 -15.11
N ASP A 129 10.45 4.15 -14.04
CA ASP A 129 11.01 4.34 -12.71
C ASP A 129 11.37 2.99 -12.07
N THR A 130 12.65 2.72 -12.01
CA THR A 130 13.20 1.46 -11.48
C THR A 130 13.41 1.46 -9.97
N THR A 131 13.16 2.59 -9.29
CA THR A 131 13.48 2.77 -7.87
C THR A 131 12.80 1.72 -6.98
N PHE A 132 11.52 1.45 -7.25
CA PHE A 132 10.77 0.45 -6.48
C PHE A 132 11.33 -0.96 -6.67
N ILE A 133 11.60 -1.35 -7.92
CA ILE A 133 12.11 -2.69 -8.22
C ILE A 133 13.51 -2.86 -7.62
N HIS A 134 14.37 -1.86 -7.74
CA HIS A 134 15.72 -1.88 -7.17
C HIS A 134 15.69 -2.08 -5.65
N ASN A 135 14.79 -1.39 -4.95
CA ASN A 135 14.69 -1.47 -3.48
C ASN A 135 14.07 -2.80 -2.99
N ASN A 136 13.34 -3.51 -3.83
CA ASN A 136 12.68 -4.76 -3.47
C ASN A 136 13.26 -5.99 -4.21
N MET A 137 14.40 -5.83 -4.87
CA MET A 137 15.07 -6.93 -5.56
C MET A 137 15.73 -7.87 -4.55
N VAL A 138 15.43 -9.16 -4.67
CA VAL A 138 15.99 -10.21 -3.78
C VAL A 138 17.27 -10.77 -4.38
N GLU A 139 17.30 -11.06 -5.68
CA GLU A 139 18.44 -11.60 -6.40
C GLU A 139 18.52 -11.01 -7.80
N GLY A 140 19.73 -10.93 -8.36
CA GLY A 140 19.99 -10.48 -9.72
C GLY A 140 20.25 -8.98 -9.82
N SER A 141 20.12 -8.46 -11.04
CA SER A 141 20.30 -7.04 -11.36
C SER A 141 19.30 -6.60 -12.43
N LEU A 142 18.87 -5.35 -12.36
CA LEU A 142 18.03 -4.77 -13.40
C LEU A 142 18.80 -4.70 -14.74
N PRO A 143 18.13 -5.00 -15.85
CA PRO A 143 18.74 -4.84 -17.19
C PRO A 143 18.98 -3.34 -17.45
N HIS A 144 20.13 -3.02 -18.01
CA HIS A 144 20.39 -1.69 -18.55
C HIS A 144 19.69 -1.54 -19.89
N PHE A 145 18.79 -0.57 -20.01
CA PHE A 145 18.00 -0.34 -21.23
C PHE A 145 18.85 0.04 -22.46
N SER A 146 20.12 0.44 -22.26
CA SER A 146 21.07 0.74 -23.33
C SER A 146 21.66 -0.51 -24.00
N ASP A 147 21.56 -1.66 -23.35
CA ASP A 147 22.16 -2.90 -23.86
C ASP A 147 21.34 -3.47 -25.00
N LYS A 148 22.00 -3.92 -26.06
CA LYS A 148 21.35 -4.54 -27.24
C LYS A 148 20.55 -5.80 -26.88
N GLU A 149 20.89 -6.46 -25.78
CA GLU A 149 20.25 -7.68 -25.28
C GLU A 149 19.20 -7.40 -24.18
N SER A 150 18.94 -6.15 -23.85
CA SER A 150 18.00 -5.80 -22.78
C SER A 150 16.58 -6.28 -23.03
N HIS A 151 16.18 -6.37 -24.32
CA HIS A 151 14.87 -6.86 -24.73
C HIS A 151 14.65 -8.37 -24.50
N GLN A 152 15.71 -9.13 -24.17
CA GLN A 152 15.64 -10.56 -23.84
C GLN A 152 15.72 -10.82 -22.33
N LYS A 153 15.87 -9.77 -21.52
CA LYS A 153 15.97 -9.90 -20.07
C LYS A 153 14.61 -9.70 -19.43
N LEU A 154 14.30 -10.53 -18.44
CA LEU A 154 13.04 -10.54 -17.71
C LEU A 154 13.29 -10.42 -16.21
N VAL A 155 12.47 -9.64 -15.52
CA VAL A 155 12.40 -9.60 -14.06
C VAL A 155 11.12 -10.31 -13.64
N ILE A 156 11.24 -11.26 -12.71
CA ILE A 156 10.13 -12.08 -12.23
C ILE A 156 9.83 -11.63 -10.79
N SER A 157 8.56 -11.48 -10.47
CA SER A 157 8.07 -11.13 -9.12
C SER A 157 7.37 -12.32 -8.48
#